data_076e77e5e6be6d4507be65cbc1d4ea92
#
_entry.id   076e77e5e6be6d4507be65cbc1d4ea92
#
_cell.length_a   1.000
_cell.length_b   1.000
_cell.length_c   1.000
_cell.angle_alpha   90.00
_cell.angle_beta   90.00
_cell.angle_gamma   90.00
#
_symmetry.space_group_name_H-M   'P 1'
#
loop_
_entity.id
_entity.type
_entity.pdbx_description
1 polymer ?
#
loop_
_entity_poly.entity_id
_entity_poly.type
_entity_poly.pdbx_seq_one_letter_code
_entity_poly.pdbx_strand_id
1 'polypeptide(L)'
;SHADLCDANLHGANLSHACMHGADLSGADLCDANLSDANHVKLSIAKTSILPDESDIIGWKKAYVDDTMPPKPVIVKLLIPADAQRSNGTGRKCRASTARVLDLQDKQGNSLPPDTTAYSEYDTDFTYKKGETVHVENFDANRWNECAPGIHFFITRIEAAEY
;
A
#
# COMPACT_ATOMS: atom_id res chain seq x y z
N SER A 1 -26.04 7.67 -16.41
CA SER A 1 -26.12 6.45 -15.59
C SER A 1 -24.83 6.28 -14.84
N HIS A 2 -24.91 5.95 -13.59
CA HIS A 2 -23.76 5.63 -12.75
C HIS A 2 -23.41 4.16 -13.01
N ALA A 3 -22.15 3.86 -13.37
CA ALA A 3 -21.68 2.49 -13.48
C ALA A 3 -21.19 2.05 -12.10
N ASP A 4 -21.67 0.90 -11.65
CA ASP A 4 -21.13 0.21 -10.49
C ASP A 4 -20.08 -0.79 -11.00
N LEU A 5 -18.83 -0.54 -10.64
CA LEU A 5 -17.66 -1.35 -10.97
C LEU A 5 -16.93 -1.79 -9.69
N CYS A 6 -17.66 -1.84 -8.56
CA CYS A 6 -17.08 -2.29 -7.30
C CYS A 6 -16.53 -3.71 -7.45
N ASP A 7 -15.32 -3.92 -6.93
CA ASP A 7 -14.60 -5.19 -6.96
C ASP A 7 -14.40 -5.80 -8.36
N ALA A 8 -14.61 -5.01 -9.43
CA ALA A 8 -14.45 -5.49 -10.80
C ALA A 8 -12.98 -5.77 -11.13
N ASN A 9 -12.73 -6.88 -11.82
CA ASN A 9 -11.43 -7.13 -12.42
C ASN A 9 -11.33 -6.39 -13.77
N LEU A 10 -10.59 -5.28 -13.77
CA LEU A 10 -10.31 -4.44 -14.95
C LEU A 10 -8.82 -4.47 -15.32
N HIS A 11 -8.09 -5.50 -14.85
CA HIS A 11 -6.68 -5.69 -15.16
C HIS A 11 -6.42 -5.68 -16.65
N GLY A 12 -5.51 -4.80 -17.11
CA GLY A 12 -5.16 -4.62 -18.51
C GLY A 12 -6.29 -4.06 -19.40
N ALA A 13 -7.43 -3.65 -18.83
CA ALA A 13 -8.56 -3.14 -19.61
C ALA A 13 -8.22 -1.83 -20.33
N ASN A 14 -8.69 -1.70 -21.58
CA ASN A 14 -8.62 -0.42 -22.28
C ASN A 14 -9.87 0.41 -21.97
N LEU A 15 -9.72 1.38 -21.08
CA LEU A 15 -10.74 2.35 -20.69
C LEU A 15 -10.41 3.75 -21.22
N SER A 16 -9.56 3.85 -22.26
CA SER A 16 -9.23 5.12 -22.88
C SER A 16 -10.49 5.82 -23.40
N HIS A 17 -10.56 7.13 -23.19
CA HIS A 17 -11.72 7.96 -23.53
C HIS A 17 -13.04 7.60 -22.83
N ALA A 18 -13.04 6.64 -21.90
CA ALA A 18 -14.26 6.27 -21.18
C ALA A 18 -14.80 7.43 -20.33
N CYS A 19 -16.12 7.53 -20.23
CA CYS A 19 -16.79 8.47 -19.34
C CYS A 19 -17.03 7.82 -17.98
N MET A 20 -16.22 8.19 -16.98
CA MET A 20 -16.28 7.64 -15.62
C MET A 20 -17.12 8.51 -14.65
N HIS A 21 -17.99 9.38 -15.21
CA HIS A 21 -18.82 10.24 -14.38
C HIS A 21 -19.72 9.42 -13.43
N GLY A 22 -19.49 9.56 -12.13
CA GLY A 22 -20.24 8.86 -11.11
C GLY A 22 -20.00 7.35 -11.03
N ALA A 23 -18.96 6.82 -11.71
CA ALA A 23 -18.60 5.42 -11.55
C ALA A 23 -18.06 5.15 -10.12
N ASP A 24 -18.49 4.05 -9.54
CA ASP A 24 -17.92 3.51 -8.32
C ASP A 24 -16.88 2.44 -8.72
N LEU A 25 -15.63 2.69 -8.36
CA LEU A 25 -14.47 1.85 -8.63
C LEU A 25 -13.91 1.22 -7.35
N SER A 26 -14.65 1.26 -6.25
CA SER A 26 -14.18 0.76 -4.96
C SER A 26 -13.77 -0.71 -5.08
N GLY A 27 -12.54 -1.03 -4.67
CA GLY A 27 -12.00 -2.38 -4.73
C GLY A 27 -11.68 -2.92 -6.15
N ALA A 28 -11.93 -2.17 -7.22
CA ALA A 28 -11.66 -2.64 -8.57
C ALA A 28 -10.15 -2.81 -8.82
N ASP A 29 -9.76 -3.91 -9.47
CA ASP A 29 -8.39 -4.12 -9.95
C ASP A 29 -8.19 -3.39 -11.28
N LEU A 30 -7.41 -2.32 -11.25
CA LEU A 30 -7.05 -1.50 -12.41
C LEU A 30 -5.57 -1.64 -12.80
N CYS A 31 -4.89 -2.69 -12.31
CA CYS A 31 -3.50 -2.95 -12.71
C CYS A 31 -3.38 -2.99 -14.25
N ASP A 32 -2.39 -2.27 -14.79
CA ASP A 32 -2.13 -2.17 -16.23
C ASP A 32 -3.31 -1.64 -17.09
N ALA A 33 -4.37 -1.12 -16.48
CA ALA A 33 -5.48 -0.54 -17.22
C ALA A 33 -5.07 0.79 -17.90
N ASN A 34 -5.49 0.96 -19.16
CA ASN A 34 -5.30 2.20 -19.89
C ASN A 34 -6.48 3.15 -19.63
N LEU A 35 -6.25 4.19 -18.87
CA LEU A 35 -7.23 5.25 -18.53
C LEU A 35 -6.91 6.59 -19.26
N SER A 36 -6.14 6.55 -20.35
CA SER A 36 -5.77 7.74 -21.11
C SER A 36 -7.04 8.48 -21.58
N ASP A 37 -7.05 9.80 -21.35
CA ASP A 37 -8.16 10.68 -21.76
C ASP A 37 -9.56 10.26 -21.23
N ALA A 38 -9.62 9.35 -20.25
CA ALA A 38 -10.89 9.03 -19.59
C ALA A 38 -11.39 10.25 -18.79
N ASN A 39 -12.65 10.61 -19.02
CA ASN A 39 -13.27 11.76 -18.37
C ASN A 39 -13.70 11.44 -16.93
N HIS A 40 -13.53 12.42 -16.03
CA HIS A 40 -13.93 12.33 -14.61
C HIS A 40 -13.23 11.28 -13.77
N VAL A 41 -12.17 10.63 -14.27
CA VAL A 41 -11.36 9.64 -13.53
C VAL A 41 -10.79 10.23 -12.25
N LYS A 42 -10.28 11.46 -12.28
CA LYS A 42 -9.71 12.12 -11.09
C LYS A 42 -10.67 12.18 -9.91
N LEU A 43 -11.95 12.46 -10.17
CA LEU A 43 -12.97 12.52 -9.12
C LEU A 43 -13.33 11.12 -8.60
N SER A 44 -13.47 10.14 -9.48
CA SER A 44 -13.73 8.75 -9.08
C SER A 44 -12.60 8.20 -8.21
N ILE A 45 -11.35 8.49 -8.58
CA ILE A 45 -10.16 8.17 -7.80
C ILE A 45 -10.18 8.85 -6.43
N ALA A 46 -10.45 10.16 -6.37
CA ALA A 46 -10.47 10.89 -5.11
C ALA A 46 -11.51 10.31 -4.13
N LYS A 47 -12.61 9.77 -4.65
CA LYS A 47 -13.63 9.11 -3.82
C LYS A 47 -13.19 7.76 -3.25
N THR A 48 -12.32 7.03 -3.95
CA THR A 48 -11.82 5.72 -3.51
C THR A 48 -10.51 5.83 -2.75
N SER A 49 -9.77 6.93 -2.89
CA SER A 49 -8.50 7.13 -2.20
C SER A 49 -8.69 7.22 -0.69
N ILE A 50 -7.93 6.41 0.04
CA ILE A 50 -7.94 6.35 1.52
C ILE A 50 -6.78 7.09 2.15
N LEU A 51 -5.81 7.54 1.35
CA LEU A 51 -4.65 8.29 1.82
C LEU A 51 -4.94 9.79 1.81
N PRO A 52 -4.64 10.52 2.91
CA PRO A 52 -4.65 11.98 2.90
C PRO A 52 -3.53 12.52 1.99
N ASP A 53 -3.76 13.68 1.38
CA ASP A 53 -2.78 14.36 0.53
C ASP A 53 -1.65 15.00 1.35
N GLU A 54 -1.94 15.35 2.59
CA GLU A 54 -1.03 16.04 3.50
C GLU A 54 -0.90 15.28 4.83
N SER A 55 0.05 15.67 5.66
CA SER A 55 0.36 15.10 6.98
C SER A 55 1.11 13.75 6.95
N ASP A 56 1.71 13.42 8.08
CA ASP A 56 2.29 12.11 8.35
C ASP A 56 1.18 11.06 8.52
N ILE A 57 1.43 9.84 8.10
CA ILE A 57 0.48 8.73 8.21
C ILE A 57 1.11 7.60 9.02
N ILE A 58 0.33 6.99 9.91
CA ILE A 58 0.69 5.71 10.50
C ILE A 58 0.22 4.60 9.57
N GLY A 59 1.17 3.79 9.12
CA GLY A 59 0.93 2.61 8.30
C GLY A 59 1.35 1.33 9.02
N TRP A 60 0.86 0.21 8.53
CA TRP A 60 1.12 -1.11 9.09
C TRP A 60 1.45 -2.10 7.99
N LYS A 61 2.40 -2.98 8.24
CA LYS A 61 2.87 -3.96 7.26
C LYS A 61 3.17 -5.29 7.95
N LYS A 62 2.85 -6.39 7.30
CA LYS A 62 3.35 -7.72 7.68
C LYS A 62 4.78 -7.90 7.17
N ALA A 63 5.61 -8.46 8.01
CA ALA A 63 6.99 -8.85 7.70
C ALA A 63 7.32 -10.13 8.46
N TYR A 64 8.54 -10.63 8.34
CA TYR A 64 8.95 -11.90 8.93
C TYR A 64 10.28 -11.77 9.65
N VAL A 65 10.48 -12.56 10.70
CA VAL A 65 11.76 -12.73 11.36
C VAL A 65 12.25 -14.16 11.13
N ASP A 66 13.57 -14.30 10.90
CA ASP A 66 14.19 -15.53 10.40
C ASP A 66 14.57 -16.54 11.50
N ASP A 67 14.07 -16.36 12.72
CA ASP A 67 14.47 -17.17 13.87
C ASP A 67 13.89 -18.59 13.86
N THR A 68 12.99 -18.89 12.90
CA THR A 68 12.26 -20.18 12.88
C THR A 68 11.94 -20.64 11.45
N MET A 69 11.78 -21.95 11.26
CA MET A 69 11.21 -22.52 10.04
C MET A 69 9.84 -23.14 10.37
N PRO A 70 8.72 -22.60 9.84
CA PRO A 70 8.60 -21.46 8.92
C PRO A 70 8.88 -20.10 9.58
N PRO A 71 9.23 -19.06 8.80
CA PRO A 71 9.48 -17.72 9.32
C PRO A 71 8.31 -17.18 10.12
N LYS A 72 8.60 -16.53 11.25
CA LYS A 72 7.57 -15.99 12.14
C LYS A 72 7.05 -14.65 11.64
N PRO A 73 5.73 -14.50 11.38
CA PRO A 73 5.17 -13.23 10.97
C PRO A 73 5.17 -12.22 12.13
N VAL A 74 5.50 -10.99 11.79
CA VAL A 74 5.49 -9.83 12.69
C VAL A 74 4.81 -8.64 12.00
N ILE A 75 4.35 -7.68 12.78
CA ILE A 75 3.70 -6.48 12.28
C ILE A 75 4.60 -5.28 12.49
N VAL A 76 4.94 -4.61 11.41
CA VAL A 76 5.76 -3.40 11.40
C VAL A 76 4.85 -2.19 11.48
N LYS A 77 5.07 -1.33 12.47
CA LYS A 77 4.45 -0.01 12.57
C LYS A 77 5.32 1.02 11.88
N LEU A 78 4.76 1.73 10.92
CA LEU A 78 5.46 2.68 10.07
C LEU A 78 4.93 4.09 10.26
N LEU A 79 5.82 5.08 10.21
CA LEU A 79 5.50 6.47 9.96
C LEU A 79 5.80 6.77 8.49
N ILE A 80 4.80 7.12 7.72
CA ILE A 80 4.95 7.59 6.34
C ILE A 80 4.98 9.11 6.39
N PRO A 81 6.14 9.74 6.17
CA PRO A 81 6.24 11.20 6.30
C PRO A 81 5.45 11.93 5.22
N ALA A 82 5.06 13.16 5.50
CA ALA A 82 4.23 13.99 4.63
C ALA A 82 4.85 14.22 3.24
N ASP A 83 6.17 14.25 3.16
CA ASP A 83 6.94 14.45 1.92
C ASP A 83 7.24 13.15 1.15
N ALA A 84 6.87 11.98 1.68
CA ALA A 84 6.99 10.73 0.93
C ALA A 84 6.02 10.70 -0.26
N GLN A 85 6.49 10.19 -1.38
CA GLN A 85 5.58 9.82 -2.47
C GLN A 85 4.68 8.69 -2.00
N ARG A 86 3.40 8.78 -2.32
CA ARG A 86 2.35 7.86 -1.87
C ARG A 86 1.51 7.42 -3.04
N SER A 87 1.07 6.19 -3.01
CA SER A 87 0.18 5.62 -4.01
C SER A 87 -0.87 4.75 -3.35
N ASN A 88 -2.10 4.95 -3.74
CA ASN A 88 -3.24 4.11 -3.42
C ASN A 88 -4.18 4.10 -4.63
N GLY A 89 -4.50 2.93 -5.10
CA GLY A 89 -5.45 2.73 -6.20
C GLY A 89 -6.89 2.75 -5.70
N THR A 90 -7.60 1.66 -5.94
CA THR A 90 -9.00 1.47 -5.57
C THR A 90 -9.19 0.57 -4.35
N GLY A 91 -8.13 -0.15 -3.95
CA GLY A 91 -8.13 -1.07 -2.82
C GLY A 91 -7.64 -0.46 -1.51
N ARG A 92 -7.39 -1.33 -0.55
CA ARG A 92 -6.93 -0.95 0.80
C ARG A 92 -5.41 -0.99 0.94
N LYS A 93 -4.71 -1.60 -0.01
CA LYS A 93 -3.25 -1.68 -0.05
C LYS A 93 -2.66 -0.38 -0.57
N CYS A 94 -1.73 0.18 0.19
CA CYS A 94 -1.06 1.44 -0.11
C CYS A 94 0.42 1.22 -0.36
N ARG A 95 1.07 2.16 -1.03
CA ARG A 95 2.53 2.17 -1.23
C ARG A 95 3.11 3.54 -0.88
N ALA A 96 4.34 3.55 -0.37
CA ALA A 96 5.11 4.77 -0.14
C ALA A 96 6.56 4.60 -0.59
N SER A 97 7.20 5.71 -0.94
CA SER A 97 8.64 5.73 -1.29
C SER A 97 9.53 5.67 -0.06
N THR A 98 9.07 6.17 1.08
CA THR A 98 9.83 6.29 2.32
C THR A 98 8.95 6.02 3.52
N ALA A 99 9.50 5.35 4.52
CA ALA A 99 8.86 5.13 5.80
C ALA A 99 9.89 5.04 6.93
N ARG A 100 9.53 5.53 8.11
CA ARG A 100 10.30 5.31 9.34
C ARG A 100 9.68 4.18 10.13
N VAL A 101 10.47 3.22 10.55
CA VAL A 101 10.03 2.09 11.39
C VAL A 101 9.88 2.57 12.83
N LEU A 102 8.65 2.64 13.31
CA LEU A 102 8.35 3.03 14.69
C LEU A 102 8.44 1.87 15.66
N ASP A 103 7.99 0.69 15.23
CA ASP A 103 7.94 -0.50 16.08
C ASP A 103 7.85 -1.78 15.26
N LEU A 104 8.32 -2.89 15.85
CA LEU A 104 8.09 -4.25 15.40
C LEU A 104 7.28 -4.97 16.47
N GLN A 105 6.17 -5.60 16.12
CA GLN A 105 5.24 -6.20 17.07
C GLN A 105 4.94 -7.65 16.72
N ASP A 106 4.69 -8.45 17.76
CA ASP A 106 4.10 -9.77 17.59
C ASP A 106 2.60 -9.68 17.16
N LYS A 107 1.96 -10.82 16.92
CA LYS A 107 0.54 -10.87 16.57
C LYS A 107 -0.37 -10.26 17.64
N GLN A 108 0.01 -10.35 18.92
CA GLN A 108 -0.73 -9.84 20.05
C GLN A 108 -0.58 -8.33 20.25
N GLY A 109 0.39 -7.70 19.57
CA GLY A 109 0.66 -6.26 19.64
C GLY A 109 1.78 -5.89 20.63
N ASN A 110 2.50 -6.86 21.18
CA ASN A 110 3.64 -6.58 22.03
C ASN A 110 4.85 -6.21 21.19
N SER A 111 5.57 -5.17 21.61
CA SER A 111 6.82 -4.76 20.94
C SER A 111 7.88 -5.86 21.07
N LEU A 112 8.58 -6.10 19.98
CA LEU A 112 9.73 -7.00 19.94
C LEU A 112 11.00 -6.30 20.47
N PRO A 113 12.05 -7.05 20.84
CA PRO A 113 13.34 -6.47 21.24
C PRO A 113 13.84 -5.45 20.20
N PRO A 114 14.47 -4.34 20.62
CA PRO A 114 14.85 -3.24 19.74
C PRO A 114 15.91 -3.60 18.69
N ASP A 115 16.65 -4.65 18.89
CA ASP A 115 17.65 -5.22 17.96
C ASP A 115 17.07 -6.21 16.94
N THR A 116 15.74 -6.46 16.99
CA THR A 116 15.06 -7.34 16.04
C THR A 116 15.13 -6.77 14.63
N THR A 117 15.46 -7.62 13.65
CA THR A 117 15.38 -7.34 12.23
C THR A 117 14.24 -8.16 11.62
N ALA A 118 13.34 -7.50 10.91
CA ALA A 118 12.31 -8.14 10.11
C ALA A 118 12.59 -7.97 8.62
N TYR A 119 12.11 -8.89 7.80
CA TYR A 119 12.35 -8.95 6.35
C TYR A 119 11.03 -8.84 5.59
N SER A 120 11.07 -8.22 4.42
CA SER A 120 9.94 -8.24 3.50
C SER A 120 9.72 -9.65 2.95
N GLU A 121 8.47 -10.04 2.71
CA GLU A 121 8.11 -11.35 2.20
C GLU A 121 8.69 -11.64 0.81
N TYR A 122 8.71 -10.64 -0.07
CA TYR A 122 9.10 -10.79 -1.48
C TYR A 122 10.52 -10.31 -1.78
N ASP A 123 11.17 -9.64 -0.82
CA ASP A 123 12.52 -9.12 -0.94
C ASP A 123 13.21 -9.24 0.43
N THR A 124 13.93 -10.32 0.62
CA THR A 124 14.62 -10.62 1.89
C THR A 124 15.78 -9.67 2.19
N ASP A 125 16.28 -8.95 1.18
CA ASP A 125 17.30 -7.92 1.37
C ASP A 125 16.70 -6.62 1.90
N PHE A 126 15.37 -6.45 1.75
CA PHE A 126 14.66 -5.29 2.28
C PHE A 126 14.23 -5.51 3.73
N THR A 127 14.93 -4.85 4.65
CA THR A 127 14.81 -5.07 6.09
C THR A 127 14.15 -3.90 6.83
N TYR A 128 13.57 -4.23 7.99
CA TYR A 128 12.93 -3.28 8.90
C TYR A 128 13.52 -3.42 10.29
N LYS A 129 14.08 -2.34 10.83
CA LYS A 129 14.57 -2.24 12.20
C LYS A 129 14.00 -1.02 12.88
N LYS A 130 13.64 -1.14 14.14
CA LYS A 130 13.07 -0.03 14.91
C LYS A 130 13.97 1.19 14.91
N GLY A 131 13.40 2.35 14.56
CA GLY A 131 14.08 3.63 14.49
C GLY A 131 14.74 3.94 13.15
N GLU A 132 14.91 2.95 12.26
CA GLU A 132 15.49 3.18 10.93
C GLU A 132 14.46 3.74 9.95
N THR A 133 14.95 4.47 8.97
CA THR A 133 14.18 4.92 7.81
C THR A 133 14.52 4.04 6.62
N VAL A 134 13.49 3.50 5.98
CA VAL A 134 13.60 2.71 4.75
C VAL A 134 13.15 3.54 3.55
N HIS A 135 13.80 3.32 2.42
CA HIS A 135 13.54 4.07 1.19
C HIS A 135 13.58 3.14 -0.03
N VAL A 136 12.70 3.41 -1.00
CA VAL A 136 12.64 2.72 -2.29
C VAL A 136 12.98 3.72 -3.39
N GLU A 137 14.12 3.52 -4.06
CA GLU A 137 14.63 4.45 -5.08
C GLU A 137 13.79 4.45 -6.37
N ASN A 138 13.27 3.29 -6.76
CA ASN A 138 12.49 3.08 -7.98
C ASN A 138 10.98 3.09 -7.73
N PHE A 139 10.51 3.94 -6.83
CA PHE A 139 9.08 4.05 -6.54
C PHE A 139 8.27 4.35 -7.80
N ASP A 140 7.27 3.51 -8.06
CA ASP A 140 6.34 3.73 -9.16
C ASP A 140 5.15 4.58 -8.69
N ALA A 141 5.03 5.79 -9.23
CA ALA A 141 3.94 6.71 -8.91
C ALA A 141 2.60 6.36 -9.59
N ASN A 142 2.60 5.36 -10.48
CA ASN A 142 1.37 4.89 -11.09
C ASN A 142 0.51 4.17 -10.04
N ARG A 143 -0.58 4.81 -9.63
CA ARG A 143 -1.47 4.30 -8.57
C ARG A 143 -2.19 3.01 -8.94
N TRP A 144 -2.38 2.75 -10.23
CA TRP A 144 -3.04 1.55 -10.73
C TRP A 144 -2.16 0.31 -10.64
N ASN A 145 -0.86 0.52 -10.55
CA ASN A 145 0.12 -0.55 -10.45
C ASN A 145 0.35 -0.92 -8.98
N GLU A 146 -0.62 -1.57 -8.36
CA GLU A 146 -0.61 -1.85 -6.92
C GLU A 146 0.52 -2.80 -6.48
N CYS A 147 1.03 -3.63 -7.39
CA CYS A 147 2.14 -4.56 -7.13
C CYS A 147 3.52 -3.97 -7.47
N ALA A 148 3.58 -2.72 -7.93
CA ALA A 148 4.82 -2.05 -8.30
C ALA A 148 5.74 -1.77 -7.10
N PRO A 149 7.01 -1.40 -7.35
CA PRO A 149 7.95 -1.05 -6.29
C PRO A 149 7.45 0.02 -5.34
N GLY A 150 7.68 -0.19 -4.06
CA GLY A 150 7.24 0.68 -2.97
C GLY A 150 7.19 -0.07 -1.64
N ILE A 151 7.13 0.68 -0.56
CA ILE A 151 6.86 0.13 0.76
C ILE A 151 5.35 -0.07 0.87
N HIS A 152 4.91 -1.31 0.74
CA HIS A 152 3.50 -1.68 0.83
C HIS A 152 3.02 -1.65 2.28
N PHE A 153 1.89 -1.01 2.54
CA PHE A 153 1.31 -0.88 3.87
C PHE A 153 -0.21 -0.78 3.85
N PHE A 154 -0.81 -0.95 5.02
CA PHE A 154 -2.23 -0.74 5.28
C PHE A 154 -2.40 0.38 6.30
N ILE A 155 -3.55 1.05 6.29
CA ILE A 155 -3.84 2.13 7.26
C ILE A 155 -4.33 1.61 8.61
N THR A 156 -4.72 0.33 8.70
CA THR A 156 -5.06 -0.31 9.96
C THR A 156 -4.16 -1.51 10.25
N ARG A 157 -3.91 -1.75 11.52
CA ARG A 157 -3.09 -2.88 11.98
C ARG A 157 -3.73 -4.23 11.63
N ILE A 158 -5.04 -4.34 11.76
CA ILE A 158 -5.78 -5.58 11.50
C ILE A 158 -5.65 -6.00 10.03
N GLU A 159 -5.74 -5.06 9.09
CA GLU A 159 -5.54 -5.36 7.67
C GLU A 159 -4.16 -5.95 7.40
N ALA A 160 -3.11 -5.38 7.99
CA ALA A 160 -1.76 -5.90 7.85
C ALA A 160 -1.58 -7.28 8.49
N ALA A 161 -2.26 -7.55 9.60
CA ALA A 161 -2.16 -8.82 10.32
C ALA A 161 -2.86 -9.98 9.59
N GLU A 162 -3.97 -9.68 8.91
CA GLU A 162 -4.79 -10.68 8.20
C GLU A 162 -4.39 -10.85 6.71
N TYR A 163 -3.57 -9.93 6.18
CA TYR A 163 -3.03 -10.02 4.82
C TYR A 163 -2.03 -11.18 4.73
#